data_17b3871b9060366ccdb2ce92ab8d0be8
#
_entry.id   17b3871b9060366ccdb2ce92ab8d0be8
#
_cell.length_a   1.000
_cell.length_b   1.000
_cell.length_c   1.000
_cell.angle_alpha   90.00
_cell.angle_beta   90.00
_cell.angle_gamma   90.00
#
_symmetry.space_group_name_H-M   'P 1'
#
loop_
_entity.id
_entity.type
_entity.pdbx_description
1 polymer ?
#
loop_
_entity_poly.entity_id
_entity_poly.type
_entity_poly.pdbx_seq_one_letter_code
_entity_poly.pdbx_strand_id
1 'polypeptide(L)'
;MLELSYPVLALDADIKMMAWGGDYDVIFSKLQSWGYKKVELLIRNSDTVQVDLLTEKLQEYNLGLSQIATGPMQRMDHIFLMSPDSLVRQTAVKQLYGLIELGSKFAGVR
;
A
#
# COMPACT_ATOMS: atom_id res chain seq x y z
N MET A 1 -23.17 2.35 -8.15
CA MET A 1 -23.02 1.95 -6.73
C MET A 1 -21.64 2.31 -6.26
N LEU A 2 -21.54 2.88 -5.07
CA LEU A 2 -20.25 3.19 -4.46
C LEU A 2 -19.58 1.92 -3.95
N GLU A 3 -18.30 1.76 -4.25
CA GLU A 3 -17.46 0.71 -3.68
C GLU A 3 -16.65 1.27 -2.52
N LEU A 4 -16.70 0.60 -1.37
CA LEU A 4 -15.95 1.00 -0.19
C LEU A 4 -14.52 0.48 -0.27
N SER A 5 -13.57 1.34 0.10
CA SER A 5 -12.15 1.02 0.24
C SER A 5 -11.67 1.34 1.64
N TYR A 6 -10.75 0.53 2.19
CA TYR A 6 -10.21 0.72 3.53
C TYR A 6 -8.69 0.80 3.50
N PRO A 7 -8.07 1.73 4.24
CA PRO A 7 -6.62 1.83 4.29
C PRO A 7 -6.00 0.71 5.13
N VAL A 8 -5.06 -0.01 4.53
CA VAL A 8 -4.35 -1.16 5.13
C VAL A 8 -2.86 -0.95 5.00
N LEU A 9 -2.11 -1.24 6.06
CA LEU A 9 -0.65 -1.24 6.03
C LEU A 9 -0.15 -2.51 5.34
N ALA A 10 0.77 -2.35 4.38
CA ALA A 10 1.52 -3.47 3.86
C ALA A 10 2.40 -4.08 4.96
N LEU A 11 2.79 -5.35 4.80
CA LEU A 11 3.56 -6.06 5.83
C LEU A 11 4.93 -5.42 6.10
N ASP A 12 5.47 -4.66 5.15
CA ASP A 12 6.73 -3.93 5.31
C ASP A 12 6.59 -2.61 6.10
N ALA A 13 5.37 -2.20 6.43
CA ALA A 13 5.09 -0.95 7.11
C ALA A 13 4.63 -1.22 8.55
N ASP A 14 5.53 -1.07 9.50
CA ASP A 14 5.26 -1.22 10.94
C ASP A 14 5.25 0.17 11.60
N ILE A 15 4.14 0.87 11.46
CA ILE A 15 3.98 2.22 11.98
C ILE A 15 2.52 2.48 12.36
N LYS A 16 2.31 3.29 13.40
CA LYS A 16 0.96 3.73 13.77
C LYS A 16 0.49 4.84 12.83
N MET A 17 -0.51 4.53 12.04
CA MET A 17 -1.16 5.45 11.11
C MET A 17 -2.67 5.19 11.13
N MET A 18 -3.43 6.01 10.41
CA MET A 18 -4.88 5.80 10.21
C MET A 18 -5.12 4.70 9.18
N ALA A 19 -4.58 3.50 9.49
CA ALA A 19 -4.66 2.34 8.64
C ALA A 19 -4.56 1.07 9.50
N TRP A 20 -5.13 -0.03 9.01
CA TRP A 20 -5.14 -1.29 9.74
C TRP A 20 -3.91 -2.11 9.36
N GLY A 21 -3.04 -2.38 10.33
CA GLY A 21 -1.85 -3.21 10.15
C GLY A 21 -2.00 -4.58 10.80
N GLY A 22 -1.29 -5.57 10.26
CA GLY A 22 -1.25 -6.93 10.78
C GLY A 22 -1.42 -7.98 9.68
N ASP A 23 -1.94 -9.14 10.05
CA ASP A 23 -2.12 -10.26 9.16
C ASP A 23 -3.20 -9.99 8.10
N TYR A 24 -2.88 -10.20 6.83
CA TYR A 24 -3.81 -10.00 5.72
C TYR A 24 -5.05 -10.90 5.84
N ASP A 25 -4.91 -12.15 6.27
CA ASP A 25 -6.06 -13.05 6.42
C ASP A 25 -7.08 -12.50 7.42
N VAL A 26 -6.61 -11.95 8.53
CA VAL A 26 -7.50 -11.34 9.54
C VAL A 26 -8.18 -10.09 8.98
N ILE A 27 -7.40 -9.20 8.39
CA ILE A 27 -7.88 -7.89 7.90
C ILE A 27 -8.82 -8.09 6.71
N PHE A 28 -8.38 -8.81 5.71
CA PHE A 28 -9.13 -8.97 4.46
C PHE A 28 -10.41 -9.79 4.64
N SER A 29 -10.40 -10.82 5.49
CA SER A 29 -11.61 -11.58 5.79
C SER A 29 -12.68 -10.71 6.44
N LYS A 30 -12.29 -9.83 7.36
CA LYS A 30 -13.23 -8.90 8.00
C LYS A 30 -13.74 -7.85 7.02
N LEU A 31 -12.86 -7.25 6.22
CA LEU A 31 -13.26 -6.27 5.22
C LEU A 31 -14.24 -6.88 4.21
N GLN A 32 -13.97 -8.10 3.76
CA GLN A 32 -14.88 -8.82 2.88
C GLN A 32 -16.24 -9.03 3.54
N SER A 33 -16.27 -9.49 4.80
CA SER A 33 -17.50 -9.72 5.54
C SER A 33 -18.32 -8.44 5.76
N TRP A 34 -17.67 -7.29 5.82
CA TRP A 34 -18.32 -5.99 6.00
C TRP A 34 -18.76 -5.33 4.67
N GLY A 35 -18.53 -6.00 3.54
CA GLY A 35 -18.95 -5.51 2.23
C GLY A 35 -17.95 -4.58 1.54
N TYR A 36 -16.73 -4.45 2.03
CA TYR A 36 -15.68 -3.73 1.32
C TYR A 36 -15.29 -4.48 0.05
N LYS A 37 -14.98 -3.72 -1.00
CA LYS A 37 -14.57 -4.27 -2.30
C LYS A 37 -13.11 -3.97 -2.62
N LYS A 38 -12.54 -2.97 -1.97
CA LYS A 38 -11.19 -2.49 -2.25
C LYS A 38 -10.42 -2.14 -0.98
N VAL A 39 -9.11 -2.13 -1.11
CA VAL A 39 -8.21 -1.61 -0.08
C VAL A 39 -7.33 -0.52 -0.67
N GLU A 40 -6.99 0.46 0.13
CA GLU A 40 -5.90 1.39 -0.11
C GLU A 40 -4.68 0.84 0.63
N LEU A 41 -3.57 0.64 -0.07
CA LEU A 41 -2.40 0.02 0.53
C LEU A 41 -1.33 1.07 0.83
N LEU A 42 -0.92 1.15 2.09
CA LEU A 42 0.15 2.02 2.54
C LEU A 42 1.46 1.24 2.53
N ILE A 43 2.37 1.59 1.64
CA ILE A 43 3.61 0.87 1.37
C ILE A 43 4.82 1.71 1.78
N ARG A 44 5.79 1.08 2.41
CA ARG A 44 7.07 1.70 2.73
C ARG A 44 8.01 1.75 1.53
N ASN A 45 8.18 0.61 0.86
CA ASN A 45 9.10 0.46 -0.27
C ASN A 45 8.60 -0.65 -1.18
N SER A 46 8.61 -0.43 -2.50
CA SER A 46 8.19 -1.43 -3.48
C SER A 46 9.07 -2.69 -3.48
N ASP A 47 10.33 -2.56 -3.09
CA ASP A 47 11.27 -3.69 -3.07
C ASP A 47 11.06 -4.62 -1.87
N THR A 48 10.42 -4.16 -0.81
CA THR A 48 10.21 -4.92 0.42
C THR A 48 8.79 -5.47 0.57
N VAL A 49 7.85 -5.01 -0.24
CA VAL A 49 6.49 -5.52 -0.22
C VAL A 49 6.44 -6.91 -0.87
N GLN A 50 5.75 -7.85 -0.23
CA GLN A 50 5.61 -9.21 -0.73
C GLN A 50 4.45 -9.25 -1.75
N VAL A 51 4.76 -8.93 -3.01
CA VAL A 51 3.77 -8.74 -4.08
C VAL A 51 2.96 -10.01 -4.33
N ASP A 52 3.62 -11.17 -4.37
CA ASP A 52 2.93 -12.43 -4.65
C ASP A 52 1.95 -12.80 -3.54
N LEU A 53 2.36 -12.63 -2.28
CA LEU A 53 1.49 -12.85 -1.13
C LEU A 53 0.31 -11.87 -1.14
N LEU A 54 0.58 -10.59 -1.38
CA LEU A 54 -0.46 -9.58 -1.46
C LEU A 54 -1.49 -9.92 -2.56
N THR A 55 -1.01 -10.26 -3.74
CA THR A 55 -1.87 -10.62 -4.88
C THR A 55 -2.73 -11.83 -4.56
N GLU A 56 -2.12 -12.88 -4.01
CA GLU A 56 -2.83 -14.09 -3.59
C GLU A 56 -3.95 -13.77 -2.58
N LYS A 57 -3.63 -12.98 -1.56
CA LYS A 57 -4.60 -12.64 -0.51
C LYS A 57 -5.72 -11.73 -1.02
N LEU A 58 -5.42 -10.77 -1.86
CA LEU A 58 -6.46 -9.95 -2.48
C LEU A 58 -7.41 -10.80 -3.32
N GLN A 59 -6.89 -11.75 -4.10
CA GLN A 59 -7.71 -12.67 -4.89
C GLN A 59 -8.56 -13.59 -4.00
N GLU A 60 -7.96 -14.16 -2.96
CA GLU A 60 -8.63 -15.07 -2.03
C GLU A 60 -9.86 -14.42 -1.40
N TYR A 61 -9.76 -13.16 -1.01
CA TYR A 61 -10.85 -12.42 -0.36
C TYR A 61 -11.65 -11.54 -1.31
N ASN A 62 -11.41 -11.66 -2.61
CA ASN A 62 -12.11 -10.93 -3.66
C ASN A 62 -12.07 -9.40 -3.44
N LEU A 63 -10.91 -8.91 -3.06
CA LEU A 63 -10.64 -7.48 -2.87
C LEU A 63 -9.78 -6.94 -3.99
N GLY A 64 -10.09 -5.73 -4.45
CA GLY A 64 -9.25 -4.99 -5.39
C GLY A 64 -8.36 -4.00 -4.66
N LEU A 65 -7.35 -3.50 -5.36
CA LEU A 65 -6.50 -2.42 -4.88
C LEU A 65 -6.97 -1.10 -5.50
N SER A 66 -7.35 -0.14 -4.66
CA SER A 66 -7.87 1.16 -5.14
C SER A 66 -6.76 2.17 -5.35
N GLN A 67 -5.79 2.22 -4.44
CA GLN A 67 -4.65 3.13 -4.53
C GLN A 67 -3.50 2.66 -3.66
N ILE A 68 -2.33 3.23 -3.94
CA ILE A 68 -1.12 3.05 -3.14
C ILE A 68 -0.79 4.39 -2.50
N ALA A 69 -0.53 4.37 -1.19
CA ALA A 69 -0.14 5.55 -0.44
C ALA A 69 1.29 5.40 0.12
N THR A 70 2.03 6.50 0.15
CA THR A 70 3.46 6.52 0.45
C THR A 70 3.79 7.10 1.84
N GLY A 71 2.79 7.23 2.71
CA GLY A 71 3.00 7.75 4.06
C GLY A 71 4.10 7.03 4.84
N PRO A 72 4.17 5.68 4.83
CA PRO A 72 5.24 4.97 5.52
C PRO A 72 6.65 5.31 5.01
N MET A 73 6.82 5.53 3.71
CA MET A 73 8.12 5.94 3.14
C MET A 73 8.61 7.24 3.80
N GLN A 74 7.73 8.22 3.98
CA GLN A 74 8.07 9.46 4.62
C GLN A 74 8.30 9.29 6.12
N ARG A 75 7.39 8.61 6.81
CA ARG A 75 7.40 8.54 8.27
C ARG A 75 8.47 7.59 8.83
N MET A 76 8.72 6.48 8.15
CA MET A 76 9.70 5.48 8.60
C MET A 76 11.11 5.78 8.09
N ASP A 77 11.24 6.20 6.83
CA ASP A 77 12.53 6.34 6.16
C ASP A 77 12.94 7.80 5.95
N HIS A 78 12.06 8.75 6.27
CA HIS A 78 12.29 10.18 6.06
C HIS A 78 12.61 10.52 4.60
N ILE A 79 12.03 9.79 3.66
CA ILE A 79 12.21 9.97 2.21
C ILE A 79 10.95 10.64 1.66
N PHE A 80 11.12 11.85 1.10
CA PHE A 80 10.01 12.62 0.56
C PHE A 80 10.52 13.64 -0.47
N LEU A 81 9.62 14.03 -1.38
CA LEU A 81 9.96 14.89 -2.53
C LEU A 81 10.38 16.31 -2.15
N MET A 82 9.92 16.82 -1.02
CA MET A 82 10.16 18.20 -0.59
C MET A 82 11.36 18.32 0.36
N SER A 83 12.16 17.27 0.49
CA SER A 83 13.37 17.34 1.33
C SER A 83 14.34 18.42 0.85
N PRO A 84 14.99 19.16 1.78
CA PRO A 84 16.08 20.08 1.39
C PRO A 84 17.31 19.34 0.86
N ASP A 85 17.48 18.06 1.21
CA ASP A 85 18.60 17.23 0.75
C ASP A 85 18.31 16.67 -0.66
N SER A 86 19.18 16.98 -1.62
CA SER A 86 19.00 16.53 -3.01
C SER A 86 19.08 15.01 -3.16
N LEU A 87 19.88 14.32 -2.35
CA LEU A 87 19.96 12.85 -2.39
C LEU A 87 18.67 12.22 -1.92
N VAL A 88 18.04 12.78 -0.89
CA VAL A 88 16.72 12.31 -0.42
C VAL A 88 15.67 12.51 -1.51
N ARG A 89 15.65 13.67 -2.18
CA ARG A 89 14.71 13.92 -3.29
C ARG A 89 14.89 12.93 -4.43
N GLN A 90 16.13 12.64 -4.82
CA GLN A 90 16.44 11.66 -5.87
C GLN A 90 15.98 10.26 -5.49
N THR A 91 16.23 9.86 -4.25
CA THR A 91 15.77 8.57 -3.71
C THR A 91 14.24 8.50 -3.71
N ALA A 92 13.57 9.58 -3.32
CA ALA A 92 12.10 9.63 -3.32
C ALA A 92 11.55 9.43 -4.74
N VAL A 93 12.11 10.10 -5.75
CA VAL A 93 11.70 9.92 -7.14
C VAL A 93 11.88 8.47 -7.59
N LYS A 94 13.03 7.88 -7.31
CA LYS A 94 13.33 6.49 -7.68
C LYS A 94 12.33 5.51 -7.03
N GLN A 95 12.05 5.69 -5.75
CA GLN A 95 11.11 4.82 -5.03
C GLN A 95 9.68 4.99 -5.54
N LEU A 96 9.28 6.22 -5.89
CA LEU A 96 7.97 6.46 -6.48
C LEU A 96 7.80 5.76 -7.83
N TYR A 97 8.84 5.74 -8.68
CA TYR A 97 8.79 4.95 -9.91
C TYR A 97 8.55 3.46 -9.62
N GLY A 98 9.23 2.91 -8.62
CA GLY A 98 9.00 1.52 -8.18
C GLY A 98 7.57 1.27 -7.73
N LEU A 99 6.97 2.21 -7.01
CA LEU A 99 5.58 2.09 -6.57
C LEU A 99 4.58 2.22 -7.73
N ILE A 100 4.87 3.06 -8.72
CA ILE A 100 4.07 3.16 -9.94
C ILE A 100 4.11 1.85 -10.72
N GLU A 101 5.28 1.25 -10.88
CA GLU A 101 5.42 -0.07 -11.51
C GLU A 101 4.64 -1.14 -10.76
N LEU A 102 4.73 -1.14 -9.42
CA LEU A 102 3.96 -2.06 -8.59
C LEU A 102 2.45 -1.88 -8.84
N GLY A 103 1.98 -0.64 -8.78
CA GLY A 103 0.57 -0.32 -9.00
C GLY A 103 0.07 -0.73 -10.37
N SER A 104 0.92 -0.67 -11.40
CA SER A 104 0.55 -1.05 -12.76
C SER A 104 0.18 -2.52 -12.92
N LYS A 105 0.55 -3.37 -11.96
CA LYS A 105 0.20 -4.80 -11.94
C LYS A 105 -1.24 -5.05 -11.50
N PHE A 106 -1.91 -4.03 -10.96
CA PHE A 106 -3.28 -4.12 -10.47
C PHE A 106 -4.19 -3.22 -11.28
N ALA A 107 -5.35 -3.73 -11.70
CA ALA A 107 -6.30 -2.96 -12.49
C ALA A 107 -6.95 -1.83 -11.65
N GLY A 108 -7.04 -0.63 -12.20
CA GLY A 108 -7.77 0.49 -11.61
C GLY A 108 -7.08 1.16 -10.41
N VAL A 109 -5.80 0.91 -10.19
CA VAL A 109 -5.03 1.53 -9.09
C VAL A 109 -4.68 2.98 -9.38
N ARG A 110 -4.71 3.78 -8.34
CA ARG A 110 -4.27 5.18 -8.33
C ARG A 110 -3.15 5.42 -7.31
#